data_235f83590bf1aa373a60675f8b65d2bc
#
_entry.id   235f83590bf1aa373a60675f8b65d2bc
#
_cell.length_a   1.000
_cell.length_b   1.000
_cell.length_c   1.000
_cell.angle_alpha   90.00
_cell.angle_beta   90.00
_cell.angle_gamma   90.00
#
_symmetry.space_group_name_H-M   'P 1'
#
loop_
_entity.id
_entity.type
_entity.pdbx_description
1 polymer ?
#
loop_
_entity_poly.entity_id
_entity_poly.type
_entity_poly.pdbx_seq_one_letter_code
_entity_poly.pdbx_strand_id
1 'polypeptide(L)'
;MMDRSTPPNIMLYAERNQLKIEDRLGFGIHGTVFQAFNKNGMDVAVKHHTELDPFLRELDVFCRLDEYRVREVFGFAVPQLLNVDEDLRILEMTIVSRPFILDFGGAYLDVKPSFTPEIWEEWETKRREEYGERWPIVRKILDAFEEMDIYIIDVHPSNIAFRD
;
A
#
# COMPACT_ATOMS: atom_id res chain seq x y z
N MET A 1 5.48 -6.24 25.57
CA MET A 1 4.09 -6.47 26.00
C MET A 1 3.21 -6.40 24.74
N MET A 2 2.59 -7.49 24.38
CA MET A 2 1.72 -7.49 23.19
C MET A 2 0.47 -6.68 23.50
N ASP A 3 0.22 -5.68 22.68
CA ASP A 3 -1.00 -4.89 22.78
C ASP A 3 -2.21 -5.79 22.45
N ARG A 4 -3.23 -5.75 23.33
CA ARG A 4 -4.47 -6.52 23.17
C ARG A 4 -5.23 -6.17 21.89
N SER A 5 -4.74 -5.18 21.11
CA SER A 5 -5.30 -4.73 19.84
C SER A 5 -4.72 -5.42 18.60
N THR A 6 -3.71 -6.29 18.77
CA THR A 6 -3.12 -6.99 17.61
C THR A 6 -4.08 -8.06 17.09
N PRO A 7 -4.46 -8.03 15.80
CA PRO A 7 -5.36 -9.02 15.23
C PRO A 7 -4.82 -10.46 15.38
N PRO A 8 -5.68 -11.44 15.70
CA PRO A 8 -5.26 -12.84 15.83
C PRO A 8 -4.53 -13.39 14.60
N ASN A 9 -4.92 -12.96 13.40
CA ASN A 9 -4.27 -13.39 12.16
C ASN A 9 -2.82 -12.91 12.07
N ILE A 10 -2.52 -11.72 12.55
CA ILE A 10 -1.15 -11.19 12.64
C ILE A 10 -0.30 -12.07 13.58
N MET A 11 -0.86 -12.43 14.72
CA MET A 11 -0.17 -13.25 15.71
C MET A 11 0.14 -14.65 15.16
N LEU A 12 -0.84 -15.27 14.53
CA LEU A 12 -0.68 -16.59 13.91
C LEU A 12 0.35 -16.58 12.78
N TYR A 13 0.30 -15.55 11.93
CA TYR A 13 1.29 -15.37 10.87
C TYR A 13 2.71 -15.19 11.44
N ALA A 14 2.84 -14.35 12.45
CA ALA A 14 4.12 -14.10 13.10
C ALA A 14 4.73 -15.37 13.72
N GLU A 15 3.90 -16.18 14.38
CA GLU A 15 4.33 -17.47 14.93
C GLU A 15 4.83 -18.40 13.84
N ARG A 16 4.05 -18.58 12.77
CA ARG A 16 4.41 -19.46 11.65
C ARG A 16 5.69 -19.04 10.93
N ASN A 17 5.93 -17.74 10.83
CA ASN A 17 7.05 -17.18 10.08
C ASN A 17 8.21 -16.68 10.95
N GLN A 18 8.17 -16.96 12.26
CA GLN A 18 9.22 -16.57 13.21
C GLN A 18 9.48 -15.06 13.19
N LEU A 19 8.41 -14.28 13.17
CA LEU A 19 8.47 -12.82 13.25
C LEU A 19 8.22 -12.34 14.67
N LYS A 20 8.92 -11.29 15.06
CA LYS A 20 8.66 -10.55 16.29
C LYS A 20 7.89 -9.30 15.94
N ILE A 21 6.63 -9.22 16.36
CA ILE A 21 5.79 -8.04 16.13
C ILE A 21 6.24 -6.91 17.06
N GLU A 22 6.37 -5.74 16.49
CA GLU A 22 6.69 -4.49 17.19
C GLU A 22 5.53 -3.49 17.07
N ASP A 23 5.81 -2.27 16.67
CA ASP A 23 4.84 -1.19 16.67
C ASP A 23 3.82 -1.30 15.52
N ARG A 24 2.62 -0.82 15.78
CA ARG A 24 1.63 -0.61 14.74
C ARG A 24 2.02 0.60 13.90
N LEU A 25 2.24 0.39 12.59
CA LEU A 25 2.62 1.44 11.66
C LEU A 25 1.43 2.23 11.13
N GLY A 26 0.26 1.59 11.03
CA GLY A 26 -0.94 2.25 10.55
C GLY A 26 -2.17 1.36 10.64
N PHE A 27 -3.31 2.00 10.48
CA PHE A 27 -4.60 1.33 10.32
C PHE A 27 -5.50 2.16 9.41
N GLY A 28 -6.43 1.52 8.76
CA GLY A 28 -7.38 2.18 7.87
C GLY A 28 -8.57 1.29 7.57
N ILE A 29 -9.38 1.70 6.59
CA ILE A 29 -10.58 0.98 6.15
C ILE A 29 -10.25 -0.45 5.73
N HIS A 30 -9.09 -0.65 5.10
CA HIS A 30 -8.72 -1.94 4.52
C HIS A 30 -7.91 -2.85 5.44
N GLY A 31 -7.40 -2.35 6.56
CA GLY A 31 -6.66 -3.21 7.48
C GLY A 31 -5.68 -2.48 8.38
N THR A 32 -4.80 -3.26 9.00
CA THR A 32 -3.82 -2.80 9.98
C THR A 32 -2.44 -3.25 9.57
N VAL A 33 -1.44 -2.38 9.74
CA VAL A 33 -0.04 -2.63 9.39
C VAL A 33 0.82 -2.59 10.65
N PHE A 34 1.64 -3.61 10.83
CA PHE A 34 2.59 -3.71 11.93
C PHE A 34 4.02 -3.80 11.40
N GLN A 35 4.95 -3.20 12.13
CA GLN A 35 6.37 -3.49 11.99
C GLN A 35 6.65 -4.83 12.66
N ALA A 36 7.50 -5.63 12.03
CA ALA A 36 7.99 -6.86 12.61
C ALA A 36 9.47 -7.04 12.27
N PHE A 37 10.17 -7.84 13.06
CA PHE A 37 11.53 -8.27 12.76
C PHE A 37 11.53 -9.76 12.44
N ASN A 38 12.19 -10.12 11.35
CA ASN A 38 12.39 -11.52 11.02
C ASN A 38 13.54 -12.14 11.84
N LYS A 39 13.73 -13.45 11.68
CA LYS A 39 14.78 -14.18 12.40
C LYS A 39 16.21 -13.69 12.13
N ASN A 40 16.42 -12.95 11.05
CA ASN A 40 17.71 -12.35 10.69
C ASN A 40 17.84 -10.91 11.22
N GLY A 41 16.88 -10.43 12.00
CA GLY A 41 16.87 -9.07 12.54
C GLY A 41 16.49 -7.99 11.53
N MET A 42 16.00 -8.36 10.34
CA MET A 42 15.55 -7.41 9.33
C MET A 42 14.12 -7.01 9.59
N ASP A 43 13.84 -5.71 9.53
CA ASP A 43 12.49 -5.20 9.70
C ASP A 43 11.65 -5.36 8.43
N VAL A 44 10.38 -5.66 8.64
CA VAL A 44 9.37 -5.84 7.58
C VAL A 44 8.05 -5.23 8.03
N ALA A 45 7.18 -4.91 7.07
CA ALA A 45 5.80 -4.52 7.33
C ALA A 45 4.88 -5.71 7.10
N VAL A 46 3.98 -5.95 8.05
CA VAL A 46 2.98 -7.02 7.96
C VAL A 46 1.60 -6.38 7.96
N LYS A 47 0.88 -6.51 6.86
CA LYS A 47 -0.45 -5.93 6.68
C LYS A 47 -1.51 -7.02 6.71
N HIS A 48 -2.46 -6.90 7.63
CA HIS A 48 -3.66 -7.74 7.70
C HIS A 48 -4.84 -6.99 7.09
N HIS A 49 -5.52 -7.62 6.13
CA HIS A 49 -6.73 -7.09 5.50
C HIS A 49 -7.96 -7.71 6.15
N THR A 50 -8.93 -6.87 6.51
CA THR A 50 -10.19 -7.32 7.11
C THR A 50 -11.10 -8.00 6.09
N GLU A 51 -11.01 -7.58 4.81
CA GLU A 51 -11.85 -8.08 3.73
C GLU A 51 -11.03 -8.70 2.60
N LEU A 52 -11.65 -9.63 1.89
CA LEU A 52 -10.99 -10.38 0.81
C LEU A 52 -10.70 -9.52 -0.41
N ASP A 53 -11.66 -8.71 -0.88
CA ASP A 53 -11.52 -7.97 -2.12
C ASP A 53 -10.36 -6.95 -2.09
N PRO A 54 -10.22 -6.11 -1.06
CA PRO A 54 -9.04 -5.23 -0.94
C PRO A 54 -7.73 -6.01 -0.84
N PHE A 55 -7.72 -7.15 -0.15
CA PHE A 55 -6.56 -8.03 -0.08
C PHE A 55 -6.13 -8.51 -1.46
N LEU A 56 -7.05 -9.04 -2.24
CA LEU A 56 -6.75 -9.56 -3.58
C LEU A 56 -6.29 -8.45 -4.53
N ARG A 57 -6.92 -7.28 -4.47
CA ARG A 57 -6.51 -6.13 -5.30
C ARG A 57 -5.09 -5.67 -4.97
N GLU A 58 -4.77 -5.52 -3.71
CA GLU A 58 -3.42 -5.12 -3.30
C GLU A 58 -2.37 -6.18 -3.67
N LEU A 59 -2.69 -7.45 -3.48
CA LEU A 59 -1.84 -8.56 -3.93
C LEU A 59 -1.58 -8.50 -5.43
N ASP A 60 -2.62 -8.30 -6.23
CA ASP A 60 -2.49 -8.21 -7.70
C ASP A 60 -1.63 -7.01 -8.12
N VAL A 61 -1.77 -5.88 -7.44
CA VAL A 61 -0.90 -4.71 -7.68
C VAL A 61 0.55 -5.05 -7.39
N PHE A 62 0.85 -5.66 -6.24
CA PHE A 62 2.22 -6.06 -5.90
C PHE A 62 2.80 -7.05 -6.90
N CYS A 63 2.01 -8.03 -7.35
CA CYS A 63 2.45 -8.96 -8.39
C CYS A 63 2.80 -8.24 -9.70
N ARG A 64 1.99 -7.28 -10.10
CA ARG A 64 2.25 -6.48 -11.30
C ARG A 64 3.48 -5.60 -11.17
N LEU A 65 3.65 -4.94 -10.02
CA LEU A 65 4.85 -4.15 -9.74
C LEU A 65 6.11 -5.01 -9.77
N ASP A 66 6.04 -6.24 -9.28
CA ASP A 66 7.15 -7.18 -9.35
C ASP A 66 7.46 -7.61 -10.78
N GLU A 67 6.46 -7.90 -11.60
CA GLU A 67 6.61 -8.19 -13.03
C GLU A 67 7.36 -7.08 -13.78
N TYR A 68 7.01 -5.82 -13.50
CA TYR A 68 7.67 -4.65 -14.07
C TYR A 68 8.96 -4.26 -13.34
N ARG A 69 9.31 -4.97 -12.27
CA ARG A 69 10.48 -4.69 -11.42
C ARG A 69 10.51 -3.27 -10.86
N VAL A 70 9.36 -2.77 -10.47
CA VAL A 70 9.20 -1.41 -9.93
C VAL A 70 9.60 -1.39 -8.46
N ARG A 71 10.60 -0.58 -8.13
CA ARG A 71 11.09 -0.36 -6.76
C ARG A 71 10.92 1.08 -6.33
N GLU A 72 10.86 1.98 -7.31
CA GLU A 72 10.60 3.39 -7.11
C GLU A 72 9.93 3.98 -8.35
N VAL A 73 9.21 5.09 -8.17
CA VAL A 73 8.61 5.88 -9.25
C VAL A 73 8.94 7.33 -8.98
N PHE A 74 9.70 7.96 -9.89
CA PHE A 74 10.17 9.35 -9.74
C PHE A 74 10.83 9.63 -8.37
N GLY A 75 11.64 8.70 -7.87
CA GLY A 75 12.31 8.82 -6.58
C GLY A 75 11.45 8.49 -5.36
N PHE A 76 10.19 8.13 -5.55
CA PHE A 76 9.29 7.66 -4.48
C PHE A 76 9.42 6.15 -4.34
N ALA A 77 9.79 5.70 -3.14
CA ALA A 77 9.94 4.28 -2.85
C ALA A 77 8.60 3.54 -2.91
N VAL A 78 8.63 2.36 -3.51
CA VAL A 78 7.47 1.46 -3.56
C VAL A 78 7.82 0.21 -2.75
N PRO A 79 6.98 -0.21 -1.79
CA PRO A 79 7.24 -1.43 -1.04
C PRO A 79 7.28 -2.65 -1.96
N GLN A 80 8.08 -3.63 -1.58
CA GLN A 80 8.16 -4.90 -2.30
C GLN A 80 7.51 -6.00 -1.49
N LEU A 81 6.71 -6.83 -2.14
CA LEU A 81 6.11 -7.99 -1.53
C LEU A 81 7.20 -9.03 -1.20
N LEU A 82 7.24 -9.47 0.04
CA LEU A 82 8.18 -10.50 0.53
C LEU A 82 7.50 -11.85 0.72
N ASN A 83 6.28 -11.85 1.23
CA ASN A 83 5.53 -13.07 1.48
C ASN A 83 4.03 -12.78 1.53
N VAL A 84 3.24 -13.83 1.37
CA VAL A 84 1.77 -13.76 1.32
C VAL A 84 1.19 -14.94 2.10
N ASP A 85 0.13 -14.70 2.85
CA ASP A 85 -0.73 -15.74 3.41
C ASP A 85 -2.18 -15.41 3.05
N GLU A 86 -2.72 -16.14 2.07
CA GLU A 86 -4.06 -15.89 1.54
C GLU A 86 -5.15 -16.27 2.56
N ASP A 87 -4.94 -17.33 3.33
CA ASP A 87 -5.91 -17.78 4.33
C ASP A 87 -6.06 -16.77 5.46
N LEU A 88 -4.96 -16.16 5.87
CA LEU A 88 -4.94 -15.12 6.90
C LEU A 88 -5.14 -13.71 6.34
N ARG A 89 -5.17 -13.53 5.03
CA ARG A 89 -5.23 -12.23 4.33
C ARG A 89 -4.10 -11.30 4.77
N ILE A 90 -2.88 -11.81 4.71
CA ILE A 90 -1.69 -11.08 5.12
C ILE A 90 -0.73 -10.89 3.95
N LEU A 91 -0.22 -9.67 3.83
CA LEU A 91 0.90 -9.32 2.97
C LEU A 91 2.08 -8.89 3.86
N GLU A 92 3.23 -9.51 3.63
CA GLU A 92 4.50 -9.08 4.21
C GLU A 92 5.30 -8.35 3.15
N MET A 93 5.79 -7.17 3.47
CA MET A 93 6.46 -6.30 2.51
C MET A 93 7.63 -5.56 3.14
N THR A 94 8.48 -4.99 2.31
CA THR A 94 9.56 -4.13 2.77
C THR A 94 9.00 -2.87 3.42
N ILE A 95 9.71 -2.33 4.41
CA ILE A 95 9.42 -1.01 4.97
C ILE A 95 10.10 0.05 4.09
N VAL A 96 9.36 1.10 3.77
CA VAL A 96 9.86 2.22 2.99
C VAL A 96 9.83 3.50 3.81
N SER A 97 10.76 4.40 3.49
CA SER A 97 10.83 5.74 4.09
C SER A 97 10.41 6.79 3.07
N ARG A 98 9.94 7.94 3.56
CA ARG A 98 9.54 9.06 2.68
C ARG A 98 10.70 9.52 1.79
N PRO A 99 10.45 9.87 0.53
CA PRO A 99 9.14 9.85 -0.14
C PRO A 99 8.73 8.43 -0.56
N PHE A 100 7.45 8.11 -0.42
CA PHE A 100 6.93 6.77 -0.73
C PHE A 100 5.54 6.78 -1.33
N ILE A 101 5.18 5.63 -1.93
CA ILE A 101 3.83 5.34 -2.43
C ILE A 101 3.36 4.06 -1.74
N LEU A 102 2.25 4.14 -1.04
CA LEU A 102 1.67 3.05 -0.25
C LEU A 102 0.19 2.85 -0.55
N ASP A 103 -0.35 1.73 -0.05
CA ASP A 103 -1.78 1.44 0.05
C ASP A 103 -2.48 1.29 -1.30
N PHE A 104 -2.38 0.10 -1.84
CA PHE A 104 -2.98 -0.24 -3.13
C PHE A 104 -4.32 -0.98 -3.01
N GLY A 105 -4.87 -1.12 -1.81
CA GLY A 105 -6.13 -1.87 -1.58
C GLY A 105 -7.34 -1.27 -2.28
N GLY A 106 -7.33 0.03 -2.59
CA GLY A 106 -8.36 0.73 -3.35
C GLY A 106 -8.03 0.91 -4.84
N ALA A 107 -6.95 0.31 -5.35
CA ALA A 107 -6.58 0.44 -6.76
C ALA A 107 -7.48 -0.41 -7.67
N TYR A 108 -7.64 0.05 -8.91
CA TYR A 108 -8.29 -0.70 -9.98
C TYR A 108 -7.24 -1.20 -10.96
N LEU A 109 -7.42 -2.41 -11.46
CA LEU A 109 -6.50 -3.05 -12.39
C LEU A 109 -7.17 -3.29 -13.74
N ASP A 110 -6.41 -3.07 -14.81
CA ASP A 110 -6.77 -3.33 -16.21
C ASP A 110 -7.89 -2.45 -16.78
N VAL A 111 -8.80 -1.96 -15.96
CA VAL A 111 -9.92 -1.12 -16.40
C VAL A 111 -9.98 0.12 -15.51
N LYS A 112 -9.89 1.29 -16.15
CA LYS A 112 -10.12 2.56 -15.46
C LYS A 112 -11.57 2.64 -14.97
N PRO A 113 -11.81 3.09 -13.72
CA PRO A 113 -13.17 3.26 -13.22
C PRO A 113 -14.01 4.15 -14.16
N SER A 114 -15.23 3.70 -14.45
CA SER A 114 -16.16 4.40 -15.35
C SER A 114 -16.94 5.50 -14.63
N PHE A 115 -16.22 6.38 -13.92
CA PHE A 115 -16.84 7.56 -13.32
C PHE A 115 -17.22 8.57 -14.40
N THR A 116 -18.26 9.37 -14.13
CA THR A 116 -18.64 10.46 -15.03
C THR A 116 -17.53 11.51 -15.11
N PRO A 117 -17.48 12.32 -16.20
CA PRO A 117 -16.52 13.42 -16.29
C PRO A 117 -16.59 14.37 -15.11
N GLU A 118 -17.79 14.62 -14.57
CA GLU A 118 -18.02 15.49 -13.41
C GLU A 118 -17.39 14.91 -12.14
N ILE A 119 -17.51 13.60 -11.92
CA ILE A 119 -16.89 12.92 -10.77
C ILE A 119 -15.36 12.95 -10.89
N TRP A 120 -14.81 12.74 -12.08
CA TRP A 120 -13.38 12.83 -12.31
C TRP A 120 -12.84 14.24 -12.06
N GLU A 121 -13.55 15.26 -12.51
CA GLU A 121 -13.16 16.66 -12.29
C GLU A 121 -13.18 17.02 -10.80
N GLU A 122 -14.23 16.60 -10.08
CA GLU A 122 -14.33 16.80 -8.64
C GLU A 122 -13.19 16.08 -7.89
N TRP A 123 -12.91 14.84 -8.26
CA TRP A 123 -11.81 14.06 -7.69
C TRP A 123 -10.46 14.76 -7.90
N GLU A 124 -10.17 15.20 -9.11
CA GLU A 124 -8.92 15.86 -9.44
C GLU A 124 -8.78 17.20 -8.72
N THR A 125 -9.84 17.99 -8.68
CA THR A 125 -9.86 19.27 -7.97
C THR A 125 -9.51 19.10 -6.50
N LYS A 126 -10.13 18.10 -5.86
CA LYS A 126 -9.87 17.80 -4.46
C LYS A 126 -8.42 17.35 -4.22
N ARG A 127 -7.89 16.48 -5.07
CA ARG A 127 -6.48 16.06 -4.97
C ARG A 127 -5.51 17.22 -5.18
N ARG A 128 -5.80 18.07 -6.15
CA ARG A 128 -5.01 19.28 -6.42
C ARG A 128 -4.99 20.24 -5.22
N GLU A 129 -6.10 20.41 -4.55
CA GLU A 129 -6.18 21.21 -3.33
C GLU A 129 -5.36 20.60 -2.19
N GLU A 130 -5.41 19.28 -2.01
CA GLU A 130 -4.65 18.58 -0.96
C GLU A 130 -3.13 18.66 -1.17
N TYR A 131 -2.65 18.56 -2.40
CA TYR A 131 -1.22 18.56 -2.72
C TYR A 131 -0.64 19.93 -3.07
N GLY A 132 -1.49 20.87 -3.50
CA GLY A 132 -1.03 22.20 -3.91
C GLY A 132 0.01 22.16 -5.02
N GLU A 133 1.14 22.80 -4.82
CA GLU A 133 2.24 22.86 -5.80
C GLU A 133 2.87 21.50 -6.12
N ARG A 134 2.65 20.50 -5.28
CA ARG A 134 3.17 19.13 -5.47
C ARG A 134 2.31 18.30 -6.42
N TRP A 135 1.12 18.76 -6.74
CA TRP A 135 0.18 18.02 -7.60
C TRP A 135 0.74 17.58 -8.94
N PRO A 136 1.50 18.39 -9.70
CA PRO A 136 2.07 17.96 -10.97
C PRO A 136 2.96 16.72 -10.85
N ILE A 137 3.68 16.57 -9.73
CA ILE A 137 4.52 15.38 -9.47
C ILE A 137 3.62 14.17 -9.17
N VAL A 138 2.59 14.35 -8.35
CA VAL A 138 1.61 13.30 -8.06
C VAL A 138 0.93 12.82 -9.34
N ARG A 139 0.52 13.74 -10.21
CA ARG A 139 -0.09 13.39 -11.51
C ARG A 139 0.84 12.53 -12.36
N LYS A 140 2.12 12.87 -12.43
CA LYS A 140 3.12 12.06 -13.15
C LYS A 140 3.27 10.66 -12.56
N ILE A 141 3.24 10.54 -11.22
CA ILE A 141 3.29 9.24 -10.54
C ILE A 141 2.07 8.41 -10.95
N LEU A 142 0.88 8.99 -10.90
CA LEU A 142 -0.36 8.31 -11.28
C LEU A 142 -0.32 7.89 -12.76
N ASP A 143 0.19 8.73 -13.64
CA ASP A 143 0.34 8.40 -15.07
C ASP A 143 1.29 7.20 -15.26
N ALA A 144 2.37 7.13 -14.50
CA ALA A 144 3.29 6.00 -14.56
C ALA A 144 2.62 4.68 -14.12
N PHE A 145 1.78 4.71 -13.10
CA PHE A 145 0.98 3.54 -12.70
C PHE A 145 -0.05 3.18 -13.76
N GLU A 146 -0.71 4.16 -14.37
CA GLU A 146 -1.67 3.93 -15.45
C GLU A 146 -1.02 3.26 -16.67
N GLU A 147 0.25 3.54 -16.97
CA GLU A 147 1.01 2.83 -18.02
C GLU A 147 1.18 1.33 -17.73
N MET A 148 1.03 0.92 -16.48
CA MET A 148 1.01 -0.49 -16.05
C MET A 148 -0.41 -1.02 -15.83
N ASP A 149 -1.43 -0.30 -16.31
CA ASP A 149 -2.85 -0.59 -16.07
C ASP A 149 -3.22 -0.68 -14.59
N ILE A 150 -2.59 0.15 -13.77
CA ILE A 150 -2.91 0.32 -12.35
C ILE A 150 -3.49 1.71 -12.15
N TYR A 151 -4.74 1.80 -11.69
CA TYR A 151 -5.46 3.05 -11.47
C TYR A 151 -5.63 3.29 -9.97
N ILE A 152 -4.80 4.16 -9.40
CA ILE A 152 -4.84 4.51 -7.98
C ILE A 152 -5.84 5.64 -7.78
N ILE A 153 -6.90 5.37 -7.02
CA ILE A 153 -7.97 6.33 -6.76
C ILE A 153 -7.88 6.91 -5.35
N ASP A 154 -7.48 6.09 -4.38
CA ASP A 154 -7.29 6.52 -3.01
C ASP A 154 -5.94 7.24 -2.86
N VAL A 155 -5.93 8.49 -3.30
CA VAL A 155 -4.74 9.35 -3.35
C VAL A 155 -4.85 10.43 -2.29
N HIS A 156 -3.93 10.44 -1.33
CA HIS A 156 -3.82 11.50 -0.32
C HIS A 156 -2.38 11.56 0.24
N PRO A 157 -2.02 12.65 0.97
CA PRO A 157 -0.63 12.85 1.42
C PRO A 157 -0.04 11.79 2.34
N SER A 158 -0.85 10.89 2.89
CA SER A 158 -0.34 9.76 3.66
C SER A 158 -0.04 8.51 2.81
N ASN A 159 -0.57 8.43 1.58
CA ASN A 159 -0.33 7.31 0.65
C ASN A 159 0.73 7.63 -0.40
N ILE A 160 0.70 8.83 -0.96
CA ILE A 160 1.78 9.36 -1.78
C ILE A 160 2.40 10.50 -0.97
N ALA A 161 3.44 10.15 -0.24
CA ALA A 161 4.01 11.01 0.80
C ALA A 161 5.36 11.58 0.36
N PHE A 162 5.47 12.89 0.45
CA PHE A 162 6.70 13.62 0.14
C PHE A 162 7.64 13.65 1.34
N ARG A 163 8.91 13.93 1.06
CA ARG A 163 9.87 14.29 2.10
C ARG A 163 9.51 15.67 2.65
N ASP A 164 9.59 15.85 3.96
CA ASP A 164 9.33 17.13 4.62
C ASP A 164 10.37 18.20 4.28
#